data_36320acb7b8e97f886c84f605b14f038
#
_entry.id   36320acb7b8e97f886c84f605b14f038
#
_cell.length_a   1.000
_cell.length_b   1.000
_cell.length_c   1.000
_cell.angle_alpha   90.00
_cell.angle_beta   90.00
_cell.angle_gamma   90.00
#
_symmetry.space_group_name_H-M   'P 1'
#
loop_
_entity.id
_entity.type
_entity.pdbx_description
1 polymer ?
#
loop_
_entity_poly.entity_id
_entity_poly.type
_entity_poly.pdbx_seq_one_letter_code
_entity_poly.pdbx_strand_id
1 'polypeptide(L)'
;IGSLTDSGIEEEDAHLYAEGVRRGGTLVVVRTEEHLVAQADGILRNRDAVDISVRRRAYTEDGWTRFDTASSPYSLDEIERERERLSRPAL
;
A
#
# COMPACT_ATOMS: atom_id res chain seq x y z
N ILE A 1 -0.10 -2.64 -12.22
CA ILE A 1 1.07 -1.74 -12.07
C ILE A 1 1.13 -0.71 -13.18
N GLY A 2 0.88 -1.11 -14.43
CA GLY A 2 0.92 -0.17 -15.55
C GLY A 2 0.04 1.05 -15.37
N SER A 3 -1.18 0.90 -14.86
CA SER A 3 -2.08 2.03 -14.64
C SER A 3 -1.59 2.95 -13.51
N LEU A 4 -0.91 2.41 -12.51
CA LEU A 4 -0.33 3.20 -11.42
C LEU A 4 0.87 4.01 -11.92
N THR A 5 1.77 3.41 -12.70
CA THR A 5 2.91 4.11 -13.27
C THR A 5 2.48 5.17 -14.29
N ASP A 6 1.42 4.89 -15.05
CA ASP A 6 0.83 5.86 -16.00
C ASP A 6 0.25 7.07 -15.25
N SER A 7 -0.14 6.91 -14.00
CA SER A 7 -0.63 8.01 -13.15
C SER A 7 0.49 8.82 -12.49
N GLY A 8 1.76 8.50 -12.76
CA GLY A 8 2.90 9.22 -12.22
C GLY A 8 3.47 8.64 -10.92
N ILE A 9 3.01 7.48 -10.51
CA ILE A 9 3.53 6.78 -9.33
C ILE A 9 4.81 6.05 -9.74
N GLU A 10 5.87 6.18 -8.95
CA GLU A 10 7.12 5.48 -9.22
C GLU A 10 6.92 3.97 -9.21
N GLU A 11 7.66 3.25 -10.05
CA GLU A 11 7.49 1.81 -10.22
C GLU A 11 7.65 1.04 -8.90
N GLU A 12 8.62 1.39 -8.08
CA GLU A 12 8.84 0.74 -6.78
C GLU A 12 7.62 0.90 -5.87
N ASP A 13 7.04 2.10 -5.84
CA ASP A 13 5.85 2.37 -5.05
C ASP A 13 4.63 1.67 -5.63
N ALA A 14 4.55 1.58 -6.96
CA ALA A 14 3.46 0.86 -7.63
C ALA A 14 3.45 -0.62 -7.24
N HIS A 15 4.63 -1.24 -7.16
CA HIS A 15 4.74 -2.62 -6.68
C HIS A 15 4.24 -2.77 -5.24
N LEU A 16 4.58 -1.83 -4.37
CA LEU A 16 4.14 -1.84 -2.98
C LEU A 16 2.63 -1.67 -2.87
N TYR A 17 2.05 -0.75 -3.61
CA TYR A 17 0.60 -0.52 -3.61
C TYR A 17 -0.16 -1.73 -4.15
N ALA A 18 0.33 -2.34 -5.24
CA ALA A 18 -0.28 -3.54 -5.80
C ALA A 18 -0.25 -4.69 -4.78
N GLU A 19 0.86 -4.85 -4.08
CA GLU A 19 0.98 -5.86 -3.03
C GLU A 19 0.03 -5.59 -1.88
N GLY A 20 -0.13 -4.34 -1.48
CA GLY A 20 -1.08 -3.97 -0.43
C GLY A 20 -2.51 -4.33 -0.77
N VAL A 21 -2.91 -4.11 -2.02
CA VAL A 21 -4.25 -4.51 -2.49
C VAL A 21 -4.40 -6.03 -2.50
N ARG A 22 -3.40 -6.76 -2.98
CA ARG A 22 -3.41 -8.23 -2.98
C ARG A 22 -3.59 -8.78 -1.56
N ARG A 23 -2.99 -8.13 -0.57
CA ARG A 23 -3.06 -8.54 0.85
C ARG A 23 -4.31 -8.05 1.57
N GLY A 24 -5.25 -7.44 0.84
CA GLY A 24 -6.55 -7.05 1.37
C GLY A 24 -6.68 -5.58 1.70
N GLY A 25 -5.68 -4.77 1.37
CA GLY A 25 -5.75 -3.32 1.56
C GLY A 25 -6.57 -2.62 0.48
N THR A 26 -6.90 -1.37 0.73
CA THR A 26 -7.59 -0.52 -0.22
C THR A 26 -6.66 0.61 -0.66
N LEU A 27 -6.54 0.79 -1.97
CA LEU A 27 -5.78 1.89 -2.55
C LEU A 27 -6.73 3.02 -2.93
N VAL A 28 -6.40 4.23 -2.46
CA VAL A 28 -7.12 5.44 -2.85
C VAL A 28 -6.14 6.35 -3.58
N VAL A 29 -6.48 6.71 -4.80
CA VAL A 29 -5.68 7.63 -5.63
C VAL A 29 -6.50 8.89 -5.87
N VAL A 30 -5.93 10.03 -5.49
CA VAL A 30 -6.56 11.34 -5.69
C VAL A 30 -5.75 12.13 -6.69
N ARG A 31 -6.41 12.59 -7.75
CA ARG A 31 -5.80 13.46 -8.73
C ARG A 31 -6.28 14.89 -8.45
N THR A 32 -5.36 15.81 -8.27
CA THR A 32 -5.69 17.19 -7.90
C THR A 32 -4.70 18.17 -8.52
N GLU A 33 -5.04 19.45 -8.48
CA GLU A 33 -4.14 20.51 -8.91
C GLU A 33 -2.97 20.63 -7.92
N GLU A 34 -1.82 21.03 -8.42
CA GLU A 34 -0.58 21.04 -7.64
C GLU A 34 -0.71 21.84 -6.33
N HIS A 35 -1.39 22.98 -6.36
CA HIS A 35 -1.53 23.82 -5.18
C HIS A 35 -2.44 23.22 -4.10
N LEU A 36 -3.17 22.14 -4.41
CA LEU A 36 -4.04 21.44 -3.46
C LEU A 36 -3.44 20.14 -2.94
N VAL A 37 -2.24 19.76 -3.39
CA VAL A 37 -1.62 18.50 -3.01
C VAL A 37 -1.41 18.38 -1.51
N ALA A 38 -0.90 19.44 -0.88
CA ALA A 38 -0.66 19.43 0.57
C ALA A 38 -1.96 19.26 1.36
N GLN A 39 -3.04 19.90 0.91
CA GLN A 39 -4.35 19.78 1.53
C GLN A 39 -4.91 18.36 1.37
N ALA A 40 -4.82 17.80 0.18
CA ALA A 40 -5.27 16.44 -0.09
C ALA A 40 -4.48 15.44 0.76
N ASP A 41 -3.17 15.59 0.84
CA ASP A 41 -2.31 14.74 1.66
C ASP A 41 -2.73 14.78 3.14
N GLY A 42 -3.00 15.97 3.66
CA GLY A 42 -3.48 16.14 5.04
C GLY A 42 -4.80 15.45 5.30
N ILE A 43 -5.73 15.54 4.35
CA ILE A 43 -7.04 14.86 4.45
C ILE A 43 -6.86 13.34 4.48
N LEU A 44 -6.03 12.80 3.58
CA LEU A 44 -5.79 11.36 3.52
C LEU A 44 -5.12 10.86 4.81
N ARG A 45 -4.16 11.61 5.35
CA ARG A 45 -3.49 11.24 6.61
C ARG A 45 -4.46 11.22 7.80
N ASN A 46 -5.44 12.13 7.82
CA ASN A 46 -6.45 12.18 8.88
C ASN A 46 -7.46 11.03 8.79
N ARG A 47 -7.43 10.23 7.72
CA ARG A 47 -8.27 9.06 7.53
C ARG A 47 -7.51 7.75 7.78
N ASP A 48 -6.50 7.79 8.63
CA ASP A 48 -5.70 6.61 9.02
C ASP A 48 -4.98 5.96 7.85
N ALA A 49 -4.50 6.78 6.90
CA ALA A 49 -3.71 6.28 5.78
C ALA A 49 -2.45 5.60 6.29
N VAL A 50 -2.09 4.48 5.68
CA VAL A 50 -0.91 3.70 6.06
C VAL A 50 0.34 4.46 5.64
N ASP A 51 1.34 4.48 6.53
CA ASP A 51 2.69 4.95 6.20
C ASP A 51 3.36 3.90 5.31
N ILE A 52 3.62 4.26 4.04
CA ILE A 52 4.17 3.31 3.07
C ILE A 52 5.60 2.87 3.42
N SER A 53 6.36 3.71 4.11
CA SER A 53 7.73 3.32 4.53
C SER A 53 7.69 2.20 5.55
N VAL A 54 6.79 2.30 6.52
CA VAL A 54 6.59 1.26 7.55
C VAL A 54 6.06 -0.01 6.89
N ARG A 55 5.11 0.12 5.98
CA ARG A 55 4.51 -1.02 5.31
C ARG A 55 5.53 -1.74 4.41
N ARG A 56 6.37 -1.00 3.70
CA ARG A 56 7.45 -1.57 2.88
C ARG A 56 8.40 -2.39 3.74
N ARG A 57 8.77 -1.87 4.90
CA ARG A 57 9.66 -2.59 5.83
C ARG A 57 9.03 -3.89 6.28
N ALA A 58 7.76 -3.85 6.66
CA ALA A 58 7.04 -5.04 7.11
C ALA A 58 6.98 -6.11 6.04
N TYR A 59 6.72 -5.74 4.79
CA TYR A 59 6.68 -6.69 3.68
C TYR A 59 8.08 -7.26 3.38
N THR A 60 9.10 -6.41 3.40
CA THR A 60 10.48 -6.83 3.16
C THR A 60 10.96 -7.81 4.22
N GLU A 61 10.60 -7.59 5.47
CA GLU A 61 10.92 -8.51 6.56
C GLU A 61 10.24 -9.86 6.39
N ASP A 62 9.09 -9.88 5.71
CA ASP A 62 8.35 -11.11 5.38
C ASP A 62 8.88 -11.79 4.10
N GLY A 63 9.93 -11.26 3.49
CA GLY A 63 10.56 -11.83 2.30
C GLY A 63 10.06 -11.27 0.98
N TRP A 64 9.17 -10.30 1.00
CA TRP A 64 8.67 -9.68 -0.22
C TRP A 64 9.72 -8.80 -0.89
N THR A 65 9.82 -8.88 -2.23
CA THR A 65 10.74 -8.06 -3.02
C THR A 65 10.02 -7.23 -4.07
N ARG A 66 8.99 -7.80 -4.71
CA ARG A 66 8.22 -7.11 -5.74
C ARG A 66 6.86 -7.77 -5.91
N PHE A 67 5.93 -7.06 -6.52
CA PHE A 67 4.61 -7.60 -6.84
C PHE A 67 4.74 -8.69 -7.91
N ASP A 68 4.12 -9.84 -7.65
CA ASP A 68 4.06 -10.96 -8.59
C ASP A 68 2.64 -11.09 -9.12
N THR A 69 2.45 -10.83 -10.41
CA THR A 69 1.13 -10.89 -11.04
C THR A 69 0.53 -12.29 -11.05
N ALA A 70 1.37 -13.33 -10.88
CA ALA A 70 0.92 -14.71 -10.82
C ALA A 70 0.40 -15.09 -9.43
N SER A 71 0.66 -14.30 -8.40
CA SER A 71 0.21 -14.57 -7.03
C SER A 71 -1.29 -14.25 -6.90
N SER A 72 -2.01 -15.15 -6.23
CA SER A 72 -3.43 -14.95 -5.96
C SER A 72 -3.65 -13.92 -4.86
N PRO A 73 -4.77 -13.17 -4.90
CA PRO A 73 -5.14 -12.33 -3.78
C PRO A 73 -5.29 -13.15 -2.49
N TYR A 74 -5.07 -12.51 -1.36
CA TYR A 74 -5.24 -13.16 -0.07
C TYR A 74 -6.69 -13.58 0.15
N SER A 75 -6.87 -14.74 0.79
CA SER A 75 -8.16 -15.17 1.31
C SER A 75 -8.55 -14.34 2.54
N LEU A 76 -9.79 -14.46 3.00
CA LEU A 76 -10.24 -13.77 4.20
C LEU A 76 -9.38 -14.13 5.42
N ASP A 77 -9.03 -15.40 5.56
CA ASP A 77 -8.18 -15.85 6.67
C ASP A 77 -6.78 -15.24 6.60
N GLU A 78 -6.21 -15.18 5.39
CA GLU A 78 -4.91 -14.55 5.19
C GLU A 78 -4.96 -13.05 5.48
N ILE A 79 -6.02 -12.37 5.08
CA ILE A 79 -6.23 -10.95 5.35
C ILE A 79 -6.29 -10.71 6.86
N GLU A 80 -7.04 -11.51 7.59
CA GLU A 80 -7.16 -11.38 9.05
C GLU A 80 -5.81 -11.57 9.74
N ARG A 81 -5.05 -12.57 9.33
CA ARG A 81 -3.71 -12.82 9.88
C ARG A 81 -2.74 -11.69 9.57
N GLU A 82 -2.82 -11.12 8.36
CA GLU A 82 -1.99 -9.99 7.97
C GLU A 82 -2.33 -8.74 8.79
N ARG A 83 -3.62 -8.46 8.99
CA ARG A 83 -4.06 -7.34 9.83
C ARG A 83 -3.54 -7.47 11.25
N GLU A 84 -3.63 -8.68 11.81
CA GLU A 84 -3.10 -8.94 13.15
C GLU A 84 -1.60 -8.72 13.21
N ARG A 85 -0.86 -9.24 12.23
CA ARG A 85 0.59 -9.09 12.17
C ARG A 85 1.00 -7.63 12.07
N LEU A 86 0.32 -6.84 11.22
CA LEU A 86 0.66 -5.44 10.98
C LEU A 86 0.21 -4.51 12.10
N SER A 87 -0.73 -4.92 12.94
CA SER A 87 -1.21 -4.13 14.06
C SER A 87 -0.38 -4.31 15.34
N ARG A 88 0.51 -5.30 15.38
CA ARG A 88 1.35 -5.53 16.53
C ARG A 88 2.39 -4.43 16.67
N PRO A 89 2.61 -3.91 17.88
CA PRO A 89 3.67 -2.93 18.09
C PRO A 89 5.04 -3.57 17.83
N ALA A 90 5.96 -2.77 17.28
CA ALA A 90 7.35 -3.21 17.11
C ALA A 90 8.00 -3.33 18.50
N LEU A 91 8.65 -4.45 18.74
CA LEU A 91 9.36 -4.72 19.98
C LEU A 91 10.83 -4.39 19.84
#